data_1878b1bd7f33fbde0f987521cdf8822f
#
_entry.id   1878b1bd7f33fbde0f987521cdf8822f
#
_cell.length_a   1.000
_cell.length_b   1.000
_cell.length_c   1.000
_cell.angle_alpha   90.00
_cell.angle_beta   90.00
_cell.angle_gamma   90.00
#
_symmetry.space_group_name_H-M   'P 1'
#
loop_
_entity.id
_entity.type
_entity.pdbx_description
1 polymer ?
#
loop_
_entity_poly.entity_id
_entity_poly.type
_entity_poly.pdbx_seq_one_letter_code
_entity_poly.pdbx_strand_id
1 'polypeptide(L)'
;MLPRAIGYAGNNKNHVFVISIPDYSVTPFARNSDTATITAEIDAFNKANKNLATTAGVHYMDITPISREVKNDPSLVTDDGLHPSGLQYKKLVAFLAPAMQQVLQ
;
A
#
# COMPACT_ATOMS: atom_id res chain seq x y z
N MET A 1 -12.14 7.94 9.51
CA MET A 1 -12.13 7.27 8.21
C MET A 1 -12.57 5.80 8.28
N LEU A 2 -11.97 4.98 9.15
CA LEU A 2 -12.35 3.57 9.28
C LEU A 2 -13.82 3.36 9.64
N PRO A 3 -14.44 4.10 10.59
CA PRO A 3 -15.86 3.90 10.89
C PRO A 3 -16.77 4.12 9.68
N ARG A 4 -16.44 5.08 8.81
CA ARG A 4 -17.21 5.30 7.58
C ARG A 4 -17.04 4.17 6.58
N ALA A 5 -15.82 3.67 6.41
CA ALA A 5 -15.55 2.54 5.53
C ALA A 5 -16.33 1.30 5.96
N ILE A 6 -16.34 1.03 7.28
CA ILE A 6 -17.11 -0.09 7.84
C ILE A 6 -18.59 0.11 7.57
N GLY A 7 -19.12 1.33 7.75
CA GLY A 7 -20.52 1.65 7.46
C GLY A 7 -20.86 1.42 5.98
N TYR A 8 -20.03 1.87 5.06
CA TYR A 8 -20.23 1.66 3.63
C TYR A 8 -20.18 0.19 3.22
N ALA A 9 -19.47 -0.65 3.98
CA ALA A 9 -19.42 -2.09 3.77
C ALA A 9 -20.59 -2.83 4.47
N GLY A 10 -21.67 -2.11 4.81
CA GLY A 10 -22.83 -2.71 5.50
C GLY A 10 -22.49 -3.19 6.90
N ASN A 11 -21.56 -2.50 7.57
CA ASN A 11 -21.02 -2.86 8.89
C ASN A 11 -20.30 -4.22 8.92
N ASN A 12 -19.93 -4.75 7.76
CA ASN A 12 -19.16 -5.99 7.68
C ASN A 12 -17.66 -5.66 7.62
N LYS A 13 -16.99 -5.79 8.75
CA LYS A 13 -15.55 -5.51 8.89
C LYS A 13 -14.69 -6.37 7.97
N ASN A 14 -15.14 -7.58 7.63
CA ASN A 14 -14.44 -8.46 6.70
C ASN A 14 -14.40 -7.93 5.27
N HIS A 15 -15.25 -6.97 4.93
CA HIS A 15 -15.28 -6.33 3.62
C HIS A 15 -14.50 -5.01 3.59
N VAL A 16 -13.75 -4.70 4.65
CA VAL A 16 -12.92 -3.50 4.72
C VAL A 16 -11.45 -3.91 4.72
N PHE A 17 -10.68 -3.28 3.83
CA PHE A 17 -9.25 -3.50 3.69
C PHE A 17 -8.52 -2.18 3.84
N VAL A 18 -7.48 -2.16 4.68
CA VAL A 18 -6.54 -1.06 4.76
C VAL A 18 -5.28 -1.51 4.06
N ILE A 19 -4.78 -0.70 3.14
CA ILE A 19 -3.61 -1.02 2.32
C ILE A 19 -2.50 -0.05 2.72
N SER A 20 -1.29 -0.56 2.93
CA SER A 20 -0.14 0.29 3.22
C SER A 20 0.17 1.21 2.04
N ILE A 21 0.89 2.30 2.31
CA ILE A 21 1.25 3.24 1.24
C ILE A 21 2.55 2.81 0.56
N PRO A 22 2.71 3.15 -0.74
CA PRO A 22 3.97 2.93 -1.44
C PRO A 22 5.10 3.77 -0.85
N ASP A 23 6.32 3.27 -0.94
CA ASP A 23 7.51 4.03 -0.56
C ASP A 23 8.06 4.77 -1.79
N TYR A 24 7.74 6.06 -1.89
CA TYR A 24 8.20 6.85 -3.03
C TYR A 24 9.68 7.28 -2.92
N SER A 25 10.33 7.04 -1.77
CA SER A 25 11.74 7.39 -1.59
C SER A 25 12.67 6.65 -2.53
N VAL A 26 12.24 5.46 -3.00
CA VAL A 26 13.03 4.63 -3.92
C VAL A 26 12.80 4.99 -5.39
N THR A 27 11.93 5.97 -5.67
CA THR A 27 11.65 6.40 -7.05
C THR A 27 12.70 7.38 -7.55
N PRO A 28 12.90 7.49 -8.89
CA PRO A 28 13.77 8.52 -9.44
C PRO A 28 13.38 9.94 -9.03
N PHE A 29 12.09 10.21 -8.86
CA PHE A 29 11.57 11.51 -8.42
C PHE A 29 12.20 11.96 -7.10
N ALA A 30 12.43 11.04 -6.17
CA ALA A 30 12.90 11.35 -4.82
C ALA A 30 14.42 11.25 -4.67
N ARG A 31 15.17 10.98 -5.72
CA ARG A 31 16.62 10.65 -5.63
C ARG A 31 17.48 11.74 -4.97
N ASN A 32 17.05 13.00 -5.03
CA ASN A 32 17.76 14.12 -4.42
C ASN A 32 17.17 14.52 -3.06
N SER A 33 16.23 13.74 -2.53
CA SER A 33 15.58 13.98 -1.25
C SER A 33 16.28 13.17 -0.15
N ASP A 34 15.93 13.46 1.10
CA ASP A 34 16.37 12.64 2.24
C ASP A 34 15.57 11.34 2.27
N THR A 35 16.04 10.37 1.50
CA THR A 35 15.32 9.10 1.31
C THR A 35 15.23 8.28 2.59
N ALA A 36 16.24 8.35 3.46
CA ALA A 36 16.22 7.63 4.73
C ALA A 36 15.12 8.14 5.65
N THR A 37 14.93 9.47 5.72
CA THR A 37 13.85 10.07 6.51
C THR A 37 12.49 9.71 5.93
N ILE A 38 12.32 9.77 4.60
CA ILE A 38 11.06 9.44 3.94
C ILE A 38 10.68 7.97 4.22
N THR A 39 11.61 7.04 4.03
CA THR A 39 11.36 5.61 4.30
C THR A 39 10.96 5.39 5.76
N ALA A 40 11.65 6.03 6.71
CA ALA A 40 11.33 5.90 8.12
C ALA A 40 9.93 6.44 8.45
N GLU A 41 9.55 7.58 7.86
CA GLU A 41 8.22 8.16 8.05
C GLU A 41 7.12 7.26 7.47
N ILE A 42 7.37 6.69 6.29
CA ILE A 42 6.42 5.75 5.67
C ILE A 42 6.26 4.51 6.54
N ASP A 43 7.35 3.94 7.05
CA ASP A 43 7.28 2.78 7.94
C ASP A 43 6.50 3.10 9.22
N ALA A 44 6.71 4.28 9.81
CA ALA A 44 5.98 4.72 11.00
C ALA A 44 4.48 4.90 10.71
N PHE A 45 4.14 5.51 9.59
CA PHE A 45 2.75 5.70 9.17
C PHE A 45 2.06 4.35 8.94
N ASN A 46 2.72 3.44 8.24
CA ASN A 46 2.17 2.10 7.97
C ASN A 46 1.97 1.31 9.26
N LYS A 47 2.90 1.41 10.20
CA LYS A 47 2.77 0.75 11.51
C LYS A 47 1.56 1.27 12.26
N ALA A 48 1.36 2.59 12.29
CA ALA A 48 0.21 3.20 12.95
C ALA A 48 -1.09 2.74 12.31
N ASN A 49 -1.17 2.72 10.98
CA ASN A 49 -2.36 2.27 10.26
C ASN A 49 -2.63 0.78 10.46
N LYS A 50 -1.59 -0.05 10.48
CA LYS A 50 -1.74 -1.48 10.77
C LYS A 50 -2.34 -1.69 12.16
N ASN A 51 -1.86 -0.94 13.16
CA ASN A 51 -2.38 -1.03 14.52
C ASN A 51 -3.84 -0.61 14.58
N LEU A 52 -4.22 0.48 13.88
CA LEU A 52 -5.60 0.93 13.82
C LEU A 52 -6.50 -0.10 13.14
N ALA A 53 -6.05 -0.69 12.02
CA ALA A 53 -6.79 -1.72 11.31
C ALA A 53 -7.00 -2.96 12.18
N THR A 54 -5.95 -3.40 12.87
CA THR A 54 -6.02 -4.55 13.78
C THR A 54 -7.00 -4.28 14.93
N THR A 55 -6.95 -3.12 15.53
CA THR A 55 -7.86 -2.73 16.63
C THR A 55 -9.30 -2.65 16.13
N ALA A 56 -9.52 -2.14 14.92
CA ALA A 56 -10.86 -2.04 14.34
C ALA A 56 -11.39 -3.37 13.83
N GLY A 57 -10.55 -4.40 13.73
CA GLY A 57 -10.95 -5.72 13.23
C GLY A 57 -11.14 -5.79 11.72
N VAL A 58 -10.50 -4.92 10.96
CA VAL A 58 -10.50 -4.95 9.50
C VAL A 58 -9.20 -5.55 8.97
N HIS A 59 -9.19 -5.90 7.68
CA HIS A 59 -7.99 -6.47 7.06
C HIS A 59 -6.94 -5.40 6.79
N TYR A 60 -5.68 -5.79 6.88
CA TYR A 60 -4.54 -4.95 6.51
C TYR A 60 -3.68 -5.69 5.50
N MET A 61 -3.31 -5.03 4.40
CA MET A 61 -2.47 -5.61 3.36
C MET A 61 -1.27 -4.70 3.10
N ASP A 62 -0.09 -5.28 3.20
CA ASP A 62 1.16 -4.53 3.09
C ASP A 62 1.72 -4.61 1.67
N ILE A 63 1.53 -3.53 0.90
CA ILE A 63 2.04 -3.42 -0.47
C ILE A 63 3.37 -2.65 -0.54
N THR A 64 3.84 -2.12 0.58
CA THR A 64 5.06 -1.31 0.60
C THR A 64 6.29 -2.07 0.08
N PRO A 65 6.51 -3.36 0.46
CA PRO A 65 7.64 -4.12 -0.10
C PRO A 65 7.62 -4.20 -1.62
N ILE A 66 6.43 -4.37 -2.23
CA ILE A 66 6.31 -4.41 -3.70
C ILE A 66 6.70 -3.07 -4.30
N SER A 67 6.26 -1.96 -3.70
CA SER A 67 6.62 -0.62 -4.17
C SER A 67 8.13 -0.37 -4.11
N ARG A 68 8.83 -0.98 -3.16
CA ARG A 68 10.29 -0.83 -3.01
C ARG A 68 11.09 -1.56 -4.08
N GLU A 69 10.48 -2.48 -4.83
CA GLU A 69 11.14 -3.14 -5.96
C GLU A 69 11.54 -2.16 -7.07
N VAL A 70 10.93 -0.98 -7.12
CA VAL A 70 11.29 0.10 -8.05
C VAL A 70 12.78 0.44 -7.97
N LYS A 71 13.38 0.33 -6.79
CA LYS A 71 14.80 0.61 -6.59
C LYS A 71 15.69 -0.18 -7.56
N ASN A 72 15.29 -1.40 -7.87
CA ASN A 72 16.06 -2.32 -8.73
C ASN A 72 15.40 -2.54 -10.09
N ASP A 73 14.22 -1.95 -10.33
CA ASP A 73 13.47 -2.14 -11.58
C ASP A 73 12.71 -0.85 -11.95
N PRO A 74 13.36 0.02 -12.76
CA PRO A 74 12.73 1.28 -13.17
C PRO A 74 11.46 1.11 -14.01
N SER A 75 11.21 -0.06 -14.59
CA SER A 75 9.99 -0.31 -15.37
C SER A 75 8.74 -0.32 -14.51
N LEU A 76 8.89 -0.32 -13.18
CA LEU A 76 7.77 -0.31 -12.24
C LEU A 76 7.20 1.09 -11.99
N VAL A 77 7.82 2.15 -12.52
CA VAL A 77 7.31 3.52 -12.46
C VAL A 77 7.06 4.06 -13.86
N THR A 78 6.19 5.06 -13.95
CA THR A 78 5.89 5.77 -15.19
C THR A 78 7.03 6.73 -15.55
N ASP A 79 6.90 7.41 -16.72
CA ASP A 79 7.92 8.33 -17.22
C ASP A 79 8.18 9.51 -16.30
N ASP A 80 7.22 9.87 -15.42
CA ASP A 80 7.43 10.92 -14.42
C ASP A 80 8.38 10.50 -13.30
N GLY A 81 8.77 9.22 -13.24
CA GLY A 81 9.68 8.70 -12.23
C GLY A 81 9.05 8.59 -10.84
N LEU A 82 7.74 8.70 -10.70
CA LEU A 82 7.06 8.73 -9.41
C LEU A 82 5.88 7.74 -9.34
N HIS A 83 4.94 7.83 -10.28
CA HIS A 83 3.71 7.03 -10.21
C HIS A 83 3.97 5.58 -10.59
N PRO A 84 3.26 4.60 -9.97
CA PRO A 84 3.36 3.20 -10.38
C PRO A 84 3.00 3.01 -11.84
N SER A 85 3.80 2.22 -12.56
CA SER A 85 3.49 1.84 -13.93
C SER A 85 2.41 0.77 -13.98
N GLY A 86 1.90 0.49 -15.19
CA GLY A 86 0.99 -0.64 -15.39
C GLY A 86 1.55 -1.96 -14.89
N LEU A 87 2.87 -2.18 -15.07
CA LEU A 87 3.54 -3.38 -14.57
C LEU A 87 3.50 -3.45 -13.03
N GLN A 88 3.73 -2.33 -12.34
CA GLN A 88 3.63 -2.31 -10.88
C GLN A 88 2.20 -2.59 -10.42
N TYR A 89 1.19 -1.96 -11.07
CA TYR A 89 -0.21 -2.24 -10.75
C TYR A 89 -0.56 -3.71 -10.95
N LYS A 90 -0.04 -4.34 -12.01
CA LYS A 90 -0.24 -5.77 -12.22
C LYS A 90 0.30 -6.60 -11.06
N LYS A 91 1.48 -6.26 -10.55
CA LYS A 91 2.06 -6.93 -9.38
C LYS A 91 1.21 -6.71 -8.13
N LEU A 92 0.73 -5.48 -7.90
CA LEU A 92 -0.12 -5.16 -6.77
C LEU A 92 -1.44 -5.94 -6.80
N VAL A 93 -2.08 -6.01 -7.96
CA VAL A 93 -3.33 -6.75 -8.13
C VAL A 93 -3.10 -8.25 -7.92
N ALA A 94 -2.00 -8.79 -8.45
CA ALA A 94 -1.65 -10.20 -8.25
C ALA A 94 -1.46 -10.55 -6.77
N PHE A 95 -0.99 -9.59 -5.97
CA PHE A 95 -0.85 -9.76 -4.53
C PHE A 95 -2.19 -9.62 -3.79
N LEU A 96 -3.00 -8.60 -4.15
CA LEU A 96 -4.21 -8.24 -3.41
C LEU A 96 -5.40 -9.14 -3.76
N ALA A 97 -5.58 -9.48 -5.03
CA ALA A 97 -6.80 -10.11 -5.51
C ALA A 97 -7.10 -11.47 -4.86
N PRO A 98 -6.12 -12.39 -4.70
CA PRO A 98 -6.43 -13.69 -4.09
C PRO A 98 -6.95 -13.56 -2.66
N ALA A 99 -6.36 -12.68 -1.86
CA ALA A 99 -6.77 -12.47 -0.48
C ALA A 99 -8.17 -11.85 -0.41
N MET A 100 -8.45 -10.86 -1.27
CA MET A 100 -9.75 -10.21 -1.32
C MET A 100 -10.84 -11.16 -1.81
N GLN A 101 -10.55 -11.96 -2.84
CA GLN A 101 -11.50 -12.95 -3.36
C GLN A 101 -11.86 -13.98 -2.30
N GLN A 102 -10.90 -14.45 -1.54
CA GLN A 102 -11.13 -15.43 -0.48
C GLN A 102 -12.11 -14.91 0.57
N VAL A 103 -11.99 -13.64 0.93
CA VAL A 103 -12.85 -13.01 1.93
C VAL A 103 -14.25 -12.75 1.38
N LEU A 104 -14.37 -12.37 0.10
CA LEU A 104 -15.63 -11.96 -0.51
C LEU A 104 -16.46 -13.14 -1.03
N GLN A 105 -15.92 -14.34 -1.03
CA GLN A 105 -16.67 -15.55 -1.33
C GLN A 105 -17.62 -15.91 -0.15
#